data_1b174f8a312ecfa9004cab0031938558
#
_entry.id   1b174f8a312ecfa9004cab0031938558
#
_cell.length_a   1.000
_cell.length_b   1.000
_cell.length_c   1.000
_cell.angle_alpha   90.00
_cell.angle_beta   90.00
_cell.angle_gamma   90.00
#
_symmetry.space_group_name_H-M   'P 1'
#
loop_
_entity.id
_entity.type
_entity.pdbx_description
1 polymer ?
#
loop_
_entity_poly.entity_id
_entity_poly.type
_entity_poly.pdbx_seq_one_letter_code
_entity_poly.pdbx_strand_id
1 'polypeptide(L)'
;MELLRLTKHSRRTLLTAFVAAAVVFGLHDARAADDDGLWDSIREDVFEADKPILDGSDKLALEAPYRAQDAAIVPITVTIPATVAPRVRKLTLIVEKNPAPVVAAFKFGEAAGLGERKISTRIRVDMYSNVRAIAELDDGSLHMQTKFVKAAGGCSAPALKDMDEALANLGKMKLRPLAPAPQNTKLTAEAQVMVRHPNYSGMQMNQLTGLYIPAKYVERIKVKKGDAVVFDMEGGISLSENPNIRFTYSAGLAGPLTVTAEDTDGKVFQTSAKSSGS
;
A
#
# COMPACT_ATOMS: atom_id res chain seq x y z
N MET A 1 -60.31 17.07 76.86
CA MET A 1 -60.78 18.48 76.71
C MET A 1 -59.98 19.00 75.49
N GLU A 2 -60.77 19.10 74.55
CA GLU A 2 -61.02 20.01 73.41
C GLU A 2 -60.08 19.84 72.21
N LEU A 3 -60.61 19.40 71.19
CA LEU A 3 -61.36 19.91 70.03
C LEU A 3 -60.47 20.33 68.88
N LEU A 4 -60.58 19.53 67.86
CA LEU A 4 -60.88 19.87 66.47
C LEU A 4 -60.46 21.24 65.93
N ARG A 5 -59.78 21.25 64.86
CA ARG A 5 -60.29 21.82 63.58
C ARG A 5 -59.48 21.44 62.36
N LEU A 6 -60.25 20.92 61.44
CA LEU A 6 -59.87 20.74 60.02
C LEU A 6 -59.64 22.08 59.33
N THR A 7 -58.64 22.15 58.46
CA THR A 7 -58.71 23.07 57.35
C THR A 7 -58.12 22.42 56.08
N LYS A 8 -58.97 22.38 55.08
CA LYS A 8 -58.73 22.08 53.69
C LYS A 8 -57.67 23.00 53.09
N HIS A 9 -56.69 22.51 52.42
CA HIS A 9 -56.01 23.29 51.37
C HIS A 9 -55.58 22.41 50.21
N SER A 10 -56.28 22.60 49.16
CA SER A 10 -55.82 22.99 47.79
C SER A 10 -54.71 22.18 47.19
N ARG A 11 -55.13 21.31 46.31
CA ARG A 11 -54.27 20.68 45.25
C ARG A 11 -53.77 21.77 44.33
N ARG A 12 -52.46 22.04 44.36
CA ARG A 12 -51.74 22.75 43.27
C ARG A 12 -50.98 21.71 42.47
N THR A 13 -51.50 21.46 41.29
CA THR A 13 -50.88 20.71 40.20
C THR A 13 -49.63 21.47 39.74
N LEU A 14 -48.45 20.94 40.05
CA LEU A 14 -47.22 21.37 39.39
C LEU A 14 -47.06 20.59 38.08
N LEU A 15 -47.28 21.26 36.95
CA LEU A 15 -46.84 20.81 35.63
C LEU A 15 -45.31 20.93 35.57
N THR A 16 -44.63 19.81 35.65
CA THR A 16 -43.20 19.72 35.30
C THR A 16 -43.10 19.59 33.79
N ALA A 17 -42.68 20.67 33.11
CA ALA A 17 -42.32 20.66 31.71
C ALA A 17 -40.99 19.90 31.55
N PHE A 18 -41.02 18.71 30.94
CA PHE A 18 -39.82 18.00 30.47
C PHE A 18 -39.34 18.68 29.20
N VAL A 19 -38.29 19.47 29.31
CA VAL A 19 -37.53 19.94 28.15
C VAL A 19 -36.65 18.76 27.66
N ALA A 20 -37.09 18.09 26.62
CA ALA A 20 -36.27 17.11 25.90
C ALA A 20 -35.18 17.86 25.11
N ALA A 21 -33.97 17.94 25.68
CA ALA A 21 -32.80 18.37 24.97
C ALA A 21 -32.42 17.24 24.00
N ALA A 22 -32.76 17.38 22.70
CA ALA A 22 -32.28 16.54 21.64
C ALA A 22 -30.77 16.82 21.46
N VAL A 23 -29.92 15.94 22.03
CA VAL A 23 -28.49 15.93 21.77
C VAL A 23 -28.33 15.36 20.33
N VAL A 24 -28.21 16.26 19.39
CA VAL A 24 -27.79 15.92 18.02
C VAL A 24 -26.33 15.49 18.13
N PHE A 25 -26.08 14.19 18.25
CA PHE A 25 -24.76 13.63 17.98
C PHE A 25 -24.51 13.80 16.48
N GLY A 26 -23.85 14.89 16.11
CA GLY A 26 -23.25 15.02 14.80
C GLY A 26 -22.28 13.85 14.62
N LEU A 27 -22.58 12.97 13.67
CA LEU A 27 -21.62 12.02 13.13
C LEU A 27 -20.53 12.86 12.47
N HIS A 28 -19.53 13.24 13.28
CA HIS A 28 -18.27 13.70 12.73
C HIS A 28 -17.64 12.47 12.10
N ASP A 29 -17.68 12.41 10.77
CA ASP A 29 -16.73 11.57 10.04
C ASP A 29 -15.36 11.88 10.62
N ALA A 30 -14.78 10.89 11.30
CA ALA A 30 -13.40 10.96 11.78
C ALA A 30 -12.49 10.92 10.54
N ARG A 31 -12.43 12.04 9.82
CA ARG A 31 -11.30 12.33 8.95
C ARG A 31 -10.10 12.29 9.88
N ALA A 32 -9.16 11.38 9.59
CA ALA A 32 -7.84 11.46 10.21
C ALA A 32 -7.38 12.91 10.02
N ALA A 33 -7.16 13.64 11.12
CA ALA A 33 -6.55 14.94 11.05
C ALA A 33 -5.27 14.76 10.24
N ASP A 34 -5.14 15.50 9.13
CA ASP A 34 -3.86 15.60 8.44
C ASP A 34 -2.86 16.01 9.51
N ASP A 35 -1.83 15.18 9.67
CA ASP A 35 -0.78 15.42 10.67
C ASP A 35 -0.03 16.65 10.17
N ASP A 36 -0.20 17.75 10.90
CA ASP A 36 0.15 19.14 10.53
C ASP A 36 1.43 19.23 9.66
N GLY A 37 1.26 19.28 8.33
CA GLY A 37 2.33 19.48 7.37
C GLY A 37 3.16 18.25 6.96
N LEU A 38 2.98 17.07 7.57
CA LEU A 38 3.78 15.89 7.19
C LEU A 38 3.59 15.50 5.73
N TRP A 39 2.33 15.47 5.26
CA TRP A 39 2.05 15.16 3.86
C TRP A 39 2.64 16.20 2.91
N ASP A 40 2.58 17.46 3.26
CA ASP A 40 3.14 18.53 2.42
C ASP A 40 4.66 18.38 2.30
N SER A 41 5.36 18.10 3.39
CA SER A 41 6.81 17.81 3.35
C SER A 41 7.14 16.59 2.46
N ILE A 42 6.42 15.48 2.63
CA ILE A 42 6.63 14.30 1.78
C ILE A 42 6.36 14.60 0.32
N ARG A 43 5.30 15.37 0.04
CA ARG A 43 4.94 15.77 -1.31
C ARG A 43 6.04 16.60 -1.98
N GLU A 44 6.61 17.55 -1.26
CA GLU A 44 7.69 18.41 -1.75
C GLU A 44 8.99 17.62 -2.00
N ASP A 45 9.29 16.65 -1.13
CA ASP A 45 10.49 15.80 -1.26
C ASP A 45 10.39 14.78 -2.43
N VAL A 46 9.17 14.30 -2.74
CA VAL A 46 8.97 13.20 -3.71
C VAL A 46 8.54 13.69 -5.08
N PHE A 47 7.84 14.80 -5.13
CA PHE A 47 7.31 15.40 -6.35
C PHE A 47 7.77 16.86 -6.49
N GLU A 48 7.64 17.45 -7.68
CA GLU A 48 7.91 18.86 -7.87
C GLU A 48 6.98 19.70 -6.98
N ALA A 49 7.54 20.64 -6.21
CA ALA A 49 6.85 21.39 -5.16
C ALA A 49 5.54 22.06 -5.63
N ASP A 50 5.54 22.64 -6.85
CA ASP A 50 4.40 23.37 -7.40
C ASP A 50 3.41 22.48 -8.18
N LYS A 51 3.67 21.18 -8.28
CA LYS A 51 2.83 20.27 -9.07
C LYS A 51 1.58 19.86 -8.28
N PRO A 52 0.37 20.21 -8.74
CA PRO A 52 -0.85 19.84 -8.04
C PRO A 52 -1.06 18.31 -8.11
N ILE A 53 -1.46 17.71 -7.00
CA ILE A 53 -1.92 16.32 -6.95
C ILE A 53 -3.44 16.33 -6.93
N LEU A 54 -4.04 15.80 -7.99
CA LEU A 54 -5.49 15.80 -8.22
C LEU A 54 -6.13 14.56 -7.57
N ASP A 55 -7.45 14.61 -7.36
CA ASP A 55 -8.21 13.42 -7.00
C ASP A 55 -8.11 12.36 -8.12
N GLY A 56 -7.80 11.14 -7.73
CA GLY A 56 -7.59 10.01 -8.62
C GLY A 56 -8.76 9.02 -8.66
N SER A 57 -9.94 9.35 -8.11
CA SER A 57 -11.05 8.40 -7.96
C SER A 57 -11.56 7.81 -9.28
N ASP A 58 -11.40 8.53 -10.39
CA ASP A 58 -11.73 8.10 -11.76
C ASP A 58 -10.52 7.53 -12.54
N LYS A 59 -9.32 7.57 -11.96
CA LYS A 59 -8.06 7.16 -12.60
C LYS A 59 -7.47 5.88 -12.02
N LEU A 60 -7.59 5.68 -10.70
CA LEU A 60 -7.07 4.50 -10.03
C LEU A 60 -7.91 4.14 -8.81
N ALA A 61 -7.93 2.86 -8.45
CA ALA A 61 -8.45 2.38 -7.18
C ALA A 61 -7.30 1.88 -6.31
N LEU A 62 -7.32 2.22 -5.02
CA LEU A 62 -6.43 1.69 -4.00
C LEU A 62 -7.24 0.87 -3.02
N GLU A 63 -6.86 -0.40 -2.83
CA GLU A 63 -7.40 -1.29 -1.82
C GLU A 63 -6.35 -1.52 -0.73
N ALA A 64 -6.75 -1.33 0.52
CA ALA A 64 -5.98 -1.62 1.71
C ALA A 64 -6.93 -1.96 2.88
N PRO A 65 -6.55 -2.82 3.83
CA PRO A 65 -7.39 -3.12 4.98
C PRO A 65 -7.43 -1.91 5.93
N TYR A 66 -8.60 -1.55 6.45
CA TYR A 66 -8.71 -0.52 7.48
C TYR A 66 -7.96 -0.89 8.77
N ARG A 67 -7.97 -2.20 9.13
CA ARG A 67 -7.16 -2.78 10.21
C ARG A 67 -6.33 -3.92 9.63
N ALA A 68 -5.01 -3.83 9.73
CA ALA A 68 -4.13 -4.91 9.35
C ALA A 68 -4.05 -5.94 10.49
N GLN A 69 -3.97 -7.22 10.13
CA GLN A 69 -3.72 -8.31 11.07
C GLN A 69 -2.24 -8.32 11.49
N ASP A 70 -1.36 -7.95 10.57
CA ASP A 70 0.08 -7.86 10.78
C ASP A 70 0.59 -6.60 10.10
N ALA A 71 1.22 -5.73 10.87
CA ALA A 71 1.75 -4.45 10.41
C ALA A 71 2.98 -4.59 9.49
N ALA A 72 3.68 -5.72 9.55
CA ALA A 72 4.85 -5.99 8.71
C ALA A 72 4.50 -6.53 7.30
N ILE A 73 3.25 -6.99 7.10
CA ILE A 73 2.81 -7.63 5.85
C ILE A 73 1.41 -7.18 5.40
N VAL A 74 1.15 -5.88 5.44
CA VAL A 74 -0.14 -5.27 5.05
C VAL A 74 -0.34 -5.42 3.54
N PRO A 75 -1.37 -6.14 3.08
CA PRO A 75 -1.65 -6.28 1.65
C PRO A 75 -2.27 -5.01 1.09
N ILE A 76 -1.79 -4.59 -0.09
CA ILE A 76 -2.37 -3.51 -0.87
C ILE A 76 -2.53 -3.92 -2.33
N THR A 77 -3.52 -3.34 -2.99
CA THR A 77 -3.72 -3.50 -4.44
C THR A 77 -4.05 -2.15 -5.06
N VAL A 78 -3.37 -1.82 -6.14
CA VAL A 78 -3.72 -0.69 -7.01
C VAL A 78 -4.22 -1.24 -8.33
N THR A 79 -5.39 -0.76 -8.76
CA THR A 79 -5.99 -1.07 -10.05
C THR A 79 -6.17 0.22 -10.85
N ILE A 80 -5.68 0.24 -12.08
CA ILE A 80 -5.80 1.35 -13.03
C ILE A 80 -6.61 0.85 -14.22
N PRO A 81 -7.79 1.43 -14.50
CA PRO A 81 -8.67 0.96 -15.57
C PRO A 81 -8.01 1.08 -16.94
N ALA A 82 -8.40 0.22 -17.88
CA ALA A 82 -7.84 0.16 -19.23
C ALA A 82 -7.91 1.50 -20.00
N THR A 83 -8.89 2.34 -19.68
CA THR A 83 -9.05 3.68 -20.27
C THR A 83 -7.96 4.66 -19.88
N VAL A 84 -7.30 4.42 -18.74
CA VAL A 84 -6.26 5.29 -18.18
C VAL A 84 -4.87 4.65 -18.23
N ALA A 85 -4.81 3.32 -18.08
CA ALA A 85 -3.56 2.57 -17.95
C ALA A 85 -2.50 2.89 -19.03
N PRO A 86 -2.83 3.07 -20.33
CA PRO A 86 -1.84 3.41 -21.36
C PRO A 86 -1.14 4.75 -21.13
N ARG A 87 -1.79 5.65 -20.42
CA ARG A 87 -1.28 7.00 -20.11
C ARG A 87 -0.42 7.04 -18.86
N VAL A 88 -0.54 6.07 -17.95
CA VAL A 88 0.21 6.08 -16.69
C VAL A 88 1.67 5.67 -16.94
N ARG A 89 2.59 6.57 -16.60
CA ARG A 89 4.04 6.37 -16.72
C ARG A 89 4.68 5.88 -15.44
N LYS A 90 4.17 6.35 -14.29
CA LYS A 90 4.73 6.00 -12.98
C LYS A 90 3.60 5.82 -11.95
N LEU A 91 3.78 4.87 -11.03
CA LEU A 91 2.96 4.68 -9.84
C LEU A 91 3.87 4.75 -8.62
N THR A 92 3.60 5.67 -7.70
CA THR A 92 4.33 5.80 -6.45
C THR A 92 3.42 5.39 -5.28
N LEU A 93 3.93 4.53 -4.40
CA LEU A 93 3.26 4.09 -3.18
C LEU A 93 3.92 4.73 -1.97
N ILE A 94 3.13 5.34 -1.09
CA ILE A 94 3.60 6.07 0.10
C ILE A 94 2.81 5.60 1.32
N VAL A 95 3.51 5.43 2.45
CA VAL A 95 2.94 5.32 3.80
C VAL A 95 3.47 6.50 4.59
N GLU A 96 2.61 7.48 4.87
CA GLU A 96 3.04 8.78 5.40
C GLU A 96 3.90 8.70 6.65
N LYS A 97 3.48 7.88 7.62
CA LYS A 97 4.13 7.82 8.94
C LYS A 97 5.20 6.74 9.06
N ASN A 98 5.64 6.17 7.94
CA ASN A 98 6.80 5.30 7.94
C ASN A 98 8.09 6.13 7.99
N PRO A 99 9.17 5.64 8.63
CA PRO A 99 10.48 6.30 8.65
C PRO A 99 11.05 6.57 7.26
N ALA A 100 10.75 5.69 6.29
CA ALA A 100 10.94 5.94 4.86
C ALA A 100 9.56 5.88 4.18
N PRO A 101 8.92 7.02 3.94
CA PRO A 101 7.54 7.07 3.46
C PRO A 101 7.33 6.43 2.10
N VAL A 102 8.26 6.59 1.15
CA VAL A 102 8.18 5.95 -0.17
C VAL A 102 8.40 4.45 -0.04
N VAL A 103 7.36 3.68 -0.30
CA VAL A 103 7.41 2.21 -0.29
C VAL A 103 8.06 1.68 -1.56
N ALA A 104 7.55 2.15 -2.70
CA ALA A 104 8.03 1.77 -4.02
C ALA A 104 7.55 2.74 -5.09
N ALA A 105 8.34 2.89 -6.17
CA ALA A 105 7.99 3.61 -7.37
C ALA A 105 8.13 2.69 -8.59
N PHE A 106 7.04 2.49 -9.33
CA PHE A 106 6.97 1.65 -10.52
C PHE A 106 6.98 2.54 -11.76
N LYS A 107 8.02 2.47 -12.56
CA LYS A 107 8.09 3.10 -13.90
C LYS A 107 7.64 2.07 -14.93
N PHE A 108 6.54 2.34 -15.64
CA PHE A 108 5.95 1.42 -16.59
C PHE A 108 6.56 1.59 -17.99
N GLY A 109 6.86 0.46 -18.65
CA GLY A 109 7.29 0.42 -20.04
C GLY A 109 6.17 -0.06 -20.96
N GLU A 110 6.52 -0.27 -22.24
CA GLU A 110 5.57 -0.65 -23.30
C GLU A 110 4.91 -2.02 -23.04
N ALA A 111 5.65 -2.95 -22.43
CA ALA A 111 5.11 -4.28 -22.11
C ALA A 111 4.14 -4.28 -20.90
N ALA A 112 3.92 -3.15 -20.24
CA ALA A 112 2.82 -3.01 -19.28
C ALA A 112 1.45 -3.13 -19.96
N GLY A 113 1.37 -2.86 -21.26
CA GLY A 113 0.21 -3.10 -22.10
C GLY A 113 -0.84 -2.01 -22.04
N LEU A 114 -1.90 -2.21 -22.83
CA LEU A 114 -2.99 -1.25 -23.03
C LEU A 114 -4.24 -1.58 -22.18
N GLY A 115 -4.30 -2.75 -21.57
CA GLY A 115 -5.43 -3.17 -20.75
C GLY A 115 -5.32 -2.68 -19.30
N GLU A 116 -6.26 -3.13 -18.46
CA GLU A 116 -6.24 -2.84 -17.03
C GLU A 116 -4.87 -3.16 -16.41
N ARG A 117 -4.36 -2.23 -15.63
CA ARG A 117 -3.08 -2.40 -14.91
C ARG A 117 -3.34 -2.64 -13.44
N LYS A 118 -2.77 -3.72 -12.92
CA LYS A 118 -2.90 -4.11 -11.53
C LYS A 118 -1.53 -4.36 -10.91
N ILE A 119 -1.31 -3.79 -9.74
CA ILE A 119 -0.15 -4.05 -8.88
C ILE A 119 -0.68 -4.42 -7.51
N SER A 120 -0.36 -5.62 -7.03
CA SER A 120 -0.63 -6.04 -5.65
C SER A 120 0.68 -6.39 -4.97
N THR A 121 0.87 -5.91 -3.76
CA THR A 121 2.07 -6.19 -2.97
C THR A 121 1.76 -6.15 -1.48
N ARG A 122 2.78 -6.33 -0.63
CA ARG A 122 2.69 -6.22 0.83
C ARG A 122 3.67 -5.16 1.29
N ILE A 123 3.22 -4.35 2.23
CA ILE A 123 3.97 -3.20 2.75
C ILE A 123 4.06 -3.27 4.28
N ARG A 124 5.07 -2.60 4.85
CA ARG A 124 5.16 -2.34 6.27
C ARG A 124 4.41 -1.05 6.59
N VAL A 125 3.71 -1.04 7.72
CA VAL A 125 3.06 0.16 8.26
C VAL A 125 3.52 0.31 9.71
N ASP A 126 4.25 1.39 10.00
CA ASP A 126 4.88 1.57 11.31
C ASP A 126 3.99 2.26 12.33
N MET A 127 3.14 3.16 11.87
CA MET A 127 2.13 3.87 12.67
C MET A 127 0.81 3.94 11.92
N TYR A 128 -0.30 4.13 12.65
CA TYR A 128 -1.60 4.44 12.02
C TYR A 128 -1.43 5.57 11.01
N SER A 129 -1.66 5.28 9.74
CA SER A 129 -1.20 6.13 8.64
C SER A 129 -2.13 6.09 7.44
N ASN A 130 -2.10 7.16 6.67
CA ASN A 130 -2.57 7.14 5.30
C ASN A 130 -1.58 6.36 4.42
N VAL A 131 -2.11 5.46 3.62
CA VAL A 131 -1.44 4.82 2.49
C VAL A 131 -1.92 5.53 1.24
N ARG A 132 -1.00 6.02 0.43
CA ARG A 132 -1.30 6.78 -0.80
C ARG A 132 -0.74 6.05 -2.02
N ALA A 133 -1.53 6.04 -3.09
CA ALA A 133 -1.12 5.61 -4.42
C ALA A 133 -1.23 6.81 -5.36
N ILE A 134 -0.13 7.21 -5.97
CA ILE A 134 -0.06 8.37 -6.85
C ILE A 134 0.34 7.90 -8.25
N ALA A 135 -0.56 8.08 -9.22
CA ALA A 135 -0.31 7.82 -10.63
C ALA A 135 0.13 9.10 -11.34
N GLU A 136 1.26 9.04 -12.04
CA GLU A 136 1.74 10.08 -12.93
C GLU A 136 1.41 9.68 -14.37
N LEU A 137 0.68 10.54 -15.07
CA LEU A 137 0.27 10.35 -16.45
C LEU A 137 1.34 10.87 -17.43
N ASP A 138 1.14 10.60 -18.71
CA ASP A 138 2.02 11.01 -19.80
C ASP A 138 2.07 12.51 -20.07
N ASP A 139 1.05 13.26 -19.62
CA ASP A 139 1.02 14.73 -19.60
C ASP A 139 1.65 15.33 -18.33
N GLY A 140 2.20 14.47 -17.47
CA GLY A 140 2.81 14.86 -16.22
C GLY A 140 1.83 15.14 -15.08
N SER A 141 0.51 15.04 -15.25
CA SER A 141 -0.46 15.22 -14.18
C SER A 141 -0.36 14.10 -13.14
N LEU A 142 -0.55 14.47 -11.85
CA LEU A 142 -0.53 13.54 -10.72
C LEU A 142 -1.93 13.31 -10.20
N HIS A 143 -2.31 12.05 -10.01
CA HIS A 143 -3.61 11.65 -9.51
C HIS A 143 -3.45 10.67 -8.33
N MET A 144 -4.14 10.92 -7.22
CA MET A 144 -3.93 10.22 -5.96
C MET A 144 -5.20 9.54 -5.45
N GLN A 145 -5.03 8.36 -4.89
CA GLN A 145 -5.99 7.70 -4.00
C GLN A 145 -5.36 7.45 -2.63
N THR A 146 -6.16 7.55 -1.59
CA THR A 146 -5.72 7.42 -0.20
C THR A 146 -6.59 6.43 0.56
N LYS A 147 -5.98 5.60 1.41
CA LYS A 147 -6.63 4.71 2.37
C LYS A 147 -5.96 4.82 3.73
N PHE A 148 -6.75 5.01 4.77
CA PHE A 148 -6.25 4.98 6.13
C PHE A 148 -6.12 3.55 6.64
N VAL A 149 -4.96 3.20 7.21
CA VAL A 149 -4.65 1.87 7.73
C VAL A 149 -4.27 1.96 9.20
N LYS A 150 -4.96 1.19 10.04
CA LYS A 150 -4.63 1.00 11.45
C LYS A 150 -3.70 -0.20 11.61
N ALA A 151 -2.41 0.09 11.68
CA ALA A 151 -1.34 -0.87 11.97
C ALA A 151 -0.20 -0.13 12.66
N ALA A 152 0.60 -0.82 13.46
CA ALA A 152 1.72 -0.21 14.17
C ALA A 152 2.87 -1.21 14.35
N GLY A 153 4.13 -0.71 14.32
CA GLY A 153 5.35 -1.47 14.56
C GLY A 153 5.80 -2.34 13.39
N GLY A 154 5.29 -2.09 12.16
CA GLY A 154 5.63 -2.92 11.00
C GLY A 154 7.09 -2.85 10.58
N CYS A 155 7.76 -1.72 10.81
CA CYS A 155 9.16 -1.54 10.45
C CYS A 155 10.13 -2.14 11.50
N SER A 156 9.72 -2.20 12.76
CA SER A 156 10.48 -2.79 13.86
C SER A 156 10.06 -4.23 14.20
N ALA A 157 9.04 -4.77 13.51
CA ALA A 157 8.59 -6.15 13.72
C ALA A 157 9.77 -7.12 13.64
N PRO A 158 9.85 -8.13 14.54
CA PRO A 158 10.96 -9.07 14.55
C PRO A 158 11.23 -9.65 13.17
N ALA A 159 12.49 -9.76 12.80
CA ALA A 159 12.90 -10.47 11.59
C ALA A 159 12.47 -11.95 11.67
N LEU A 160 12.42 -12.62 10.52
CA LEU A 160 12.20 -14.06 10.45
C LEU A 160 12.96 -14.79 11.54
N LYS A 161 12.32 -15.75 12.20
CA LYS A 161 12.84 -16.45 13.40
C LYS A 161 14.18 -17.14 13.18
N ASP A 162 14.50 -17.47 11.92
CA ASP A 162 15.74 -18.12 11.52
C ASP A 162 16.48 -17.27 10.50
N MET A 163 17.47 -16.50 10.97
CA MET A 163 18.32 -15.67 10.12
C MET A 163 19.19 -16.51 9.19
N ASP A 164 19.65 -17.68 9.62
CA ASP A 164 20.50 -18.56 8.84
C ASP A 164 19.69 -19.17 7.67
N GLU A 165 18.45 -19.57 7.94
CA GLU A 165 17.53 -20.02 6.89
C GLU A 165 17.21 -18.89 5.89
N ALA A 166 16.99 -17.68 6.38
CA ALA A 166 16.73 -16.51 5.52
C ALA A 166 17.91 -16.23 4.59
N LEU A 167 19.14 -16.30 5.10
CA LEU A 167 20.37 -16.11 4.33
C LEU A 167 20.64 -17.26 3.36
N ALA A 168 20.40 -18.51 3.77
CA ALA A 168 20.54 -19.70 2.90
C ALA A 168 19.57 -19.71 1.72
N ASN A 169 18.45 -19.02 1.86
CA ASN A 169 17.43 -18.88 0.81
C ASN A 169 17.49 -17.53 0.08
N LEU A 170 18.44 -16.65 0.42
CA LEU A 170 18.57 -15.32 -0.14
C LEU A 170 18.61 -15.35 -1.67
N GLY A 171 17.74 -14.54 -2.29
CA GLY A 171 17.68 -14.39 -3.75
C GLY A 171 16.98 -15.52 -4.50
N LYS A 172 16.51 -16.58 -3.83
CA LYS A 172 15.66 -17.57 -4.50
C LYS A 172 14.38 -16.91 -4.96
N MET A 173 14.07 -17.05 -6.25
CA MET A 173 12.91 -16.40 -6.86
C MET A 173 11.91 -17.42 -7.38
N LYS A 174 10.64 -17.05 -7.36
CA LYS A 174 9.56 -17.80 -7.98
C LYS A 174 8.74 -16.86 -8.84
N LEU A 175 8.73 -17.11 -10.16
CA LEU A 175 7.90 -16.39 -11.11
C LEU A 175 6.80 -17.33 -11.61
N ARG A 176 5.55 -16.93 -11.42
CA ARG A 176 4.38 -17.69 -11.83
C ARG A 176 3.50 -16.85 -12.73
N PRO A 177 3.35 -17.21 -14.01
CA PRO A 177 2.21 -16.77 -14.80
C PRO A 177 0.91 -17.24 -14.13
N LEU A 178 -0.07 -16.36 -14.05
CA LEU A 178 -1.39 -16.64 -13.48
C LEU A 178 -2.41 -16.70 -14.61
N ALA A 179 -3.50 -17.45 -14.40
CA ALA A 179 -4.62 -17.40 -15.32
C ALA A 179 -5.21 -15.97 -15.30
N PRO A 180 -5.39 -15.32 -16.45
CA PRO A 180 -5.99 -13.98 -16.49
C PRO A 180 -7.44 -14.05 -16.01
N ALA A 181 -7.90 -12.97 -15.38
CA ALA A 181 -9.33 -12.85 -15.06
C ALA A 181 -10.15 -12.89 -16.37
N PRO A 182 -11.33 -13.52 -16.38
CA PRO A 182 -12.11 -13.73 -17.61
C PRO A 182 -12.40 -12.47 -18.43
N GLN A 183 -12.46 -11.30 -17.79
CA GLN A 183 -12.74 -10.02 -18.43
C GLN A 183 -11.53 -9.42 -19.19
N ASN A 184 -10.31 -9.85 -18.93
CA ASN A 184 -9.07 -9.20 -19.40
C ASN A 184 -8.20 -10.06 -20.34
N THR A 185 -8.70 -11.22 -20.79
CA THR A 185 -7.91 -12.27 -21.47
C THR A 185 -7.28 -11.88 -22.81
N LYS A 186 -7.78 -10.82 -23.46
CA LYS A 186 -7.27 -10.43 -24.80
C LYS A 186 -6.11 -9.44 -24.78
N LEU A 187 -6.07 -8.56 -23.78
CA LEU A 187 -5.10 -7.46 -23.70
C LEU A 187 -4.06 -7.64 -22.60
N THR A 188 -4.42 -8.29 -21.51
CA THR A 188 -3.57 -8.45 -20.34
C THR A 188 -3.41 -9.90 -19.92
N ALA A 189 -2.21 -10.26 -19.53
CA ALA A 189 -1.89 -11.45 -18.75
C ALA A 189 -1.48 -11.01 -17.34
N GLU A 190 -1.47 -11.94 -16.40
CA GLU A 190 -1.11 -11.69 -15.02
C GLU A 190 0.01 -12.63 -14.58
N ALA A 191 0.92 -12.12 -13.76
CA ALA A 191 1.98 -12.92 -13.15
C ALA A 191 2.23 -12.49 -11.70
N GLN A 192 2.91 -13.36 -10.97
CA GLN A 192 3.37 -13.11 -9.62
C GLN A 192 4.85 -13.43 -9.52
N VAL A 193 5.63 -12.49 -9.01
CA VAL A 193 7.02 -12.72 -8.61
C VAL A 193 7.14 -12.71 -7.10
N MET A 194 7.89 -13.66 -6.55
CA MET A 194 8.30 -13.71 -5.15
C MET A 194 9.81 -13.78 -5.10
N VAL A 195 10.43 -12.93 -4.28
CA VAL A 195 11.86 -12.92 -4.02
C VAL A 195 12.07 -13.30 -2.56
N ARG A 196 12.86 -14.33 -2.27
CA ARG A 196 13.29 -14.66 -0.91
C ARG A 196 14.35 -13.66 -0.48
N HIS A 197 13.95 -12.74 0.39
CA HIS A 197 14.80 -11.70 0.93
C HIS A 197 14.24 -11.22 2.27
N PRO A 198 15.06 -11.08 3.33
CA PRO A 198 14.55 -10.64 4.63
C PRO A 198 14.03 -9.20 4.63
N ASN A 199 14.47 -8.37 3.70
CA ASN A 199 14.12 -6.94 3.64
C ASN A 199 14.23 -6.27 5.01
N TYR A 200 15.42 -6.35 5.60
CA TYR A 200 15.69 -5.70 6.88
C TYR A 200 15.53 -4.19 6.75
N SER A 201 14.75 -3.62 7.66
CA SER A 201 14.46 -2.18 7.68
C SER A 201 15.55 -1.32 8.34
N GLY A 202 16.47 -1.93 9.09
CA GLY A 202 17.41 -1.20 9.94
C GLY A 202 16.88 -0.93 11.37
N MET A 203 15.59 -1.18 11.61
CA MET A 203 14.94 -0.93 12.92
C MET A 203 14.60 -2.23 13.67
N GLN A 204 14.89 -3.36 13.06
CA GLN A 204 14.68 -4.67 13.67
C GLN A 204 15.85 -5.04 14.56
N MET A 205 15.55 -5.65 15.70
CA MET A 205 16.55 -6.08 16.67
C MET A 205 16.82 -7.58 16.54
N ASN A 206 18.08 -7.96 16.54
CA ASN A 206 18.49 -9.35 16.68
C ASN A 206 18.23 -9.79 18.13
N GLN A 207 17.36 -10.77 18.31
CA GLN A 207 16.90 -11.22 19.63
C GLN A 207 18.00 -11.91 20.45
N LEU A 208 19.05 -12.41 19.81
CA LEU A 208 20.17 -13.08 20.49
C LEU A 208 21.23 -12.08 20.98
N THR A 209 21.51 -11.07 20.17
CA THR A 209 22.61 -10.12 20.47
C THR A 209 22.10 -8.80 21.07
N GLY A 210 20.79 -8.49 20.95
CA GLY A 210 20.23 -7.22 21.35
C GLY A 210 20.65 -6.02 20.46
N LEU A 211 21.33 -6.26 19.34
CA LEU A 211 21.77 -5.22 18.42
C LEU A 211 20.78 -5.02 17.27
N TYR A 212 20.73 -3.82 16.73
CA TYR A 212 19.96 -3.56 15.51
C TYR A 212 20.59 -4.26 14.31
N ILE A 213 19.73 -4.83 13.47
CA ILE A 213 20.13 -5.46 12.22
C ILE A 213 20.24 -4.35 11.16
N PRO A 214 21.41 -4.17 10.49
CA PRO A 214 21.56 -3.18 9.44
C PRO A 214 20.50 -3.33 8.34
N ALA A 215 20.05 -2.20 7.77
CA ALA A 215 19.14 -2.21 6.65
C ALA A 215 19.73 -2.99 5.46
N LYS A 216 18.95 -3.92 4.92
CA LYS A 216 19.29 -4.70 3.74
C LYS A 216 18.02 -5.16 3.06
N TYR A 217 17.75 -4.66 1.88
CA TYR A 217 16.48 -4.87 1.19
C TYR A 217 16.65 -4.92 -0.33
N VAL A 218 15.65 -5.43 -1.02
CA VAL A 218 15.56 -5.37 -2.48
C VAL A 218 15.23 -3.95 -2.88
N GLU A 219 16.20 -3.26 -3.48
CA GLU A 219 16.04 -1.86 -3.89
C GLU A 219 15.52 -1.71 -5.31
N ARG A 220 15.69 -2.73 -6.17
CA ARG A 220 15.22 -2.68 -7.54
C ARG A 220 14.63 -4.01 -8.01
N ILE A 221 13.49 -3.94 -8.71
CA ILE A 221 12.94 -5.08 -9.45
C ILE A 221 12.56 -4.62 -10.85
N LYS A 222 13.20 -5.21 -11.85
CA LYS A 222 12.89 -4.98 -13.28
C LYS A 222 12.20 -6.21 -13.86
N VAL A 223 11.06 -5.99 -14.51
CA VAL A 223 10.32 -7.04 -15.22
C VAL A 223 10.29 -6.71 -16.71
N LYS A 224 10.60 -7.71 -17.53
CA LYS A 224 10.54 -7.62 -18.98
C LYS A 224 9.69 -8.74 -19.58
N LYS A 225 9.09 -8.47 -20.74
CA LYS A 225 8.46 -9.45 -21.63
C LYS A 225 9.20 -9.43 -22.96
N GLY A 226 9.97 -10.47 -23.26
CA GLY A 226 11.01 -10.39 -24.27
C GLY A 226 12.01 -9.28 -23.93
N ASP A 227 12.24 -8.34 -24.85
CA ASP A 227 13.11 -7.18 -24.62
C ASP A 227 12.38 -5.96 -24.05
N ALA A 228 11.05 -5.95 -24.11
CA ALA A 228 10.22 -4.83 -23.67
C ALA A 228 10.04 -4.80 -22.15
N VAL A 229 10.11 -3.63 -21.56
CA VAL A 229 9.94 -3.43 -20.10
C VAL A 229 8.45 -3.46 -19.75
N VAL A 230 8.07 -4.28 -18.76
CA VAL A 230 6.77 -4.22 -18.10
C VAL A 230 6.81 -3.09 -17.07
N PHE A 231 7.73 -3.19 -16.12
CA PHE A 231 8.04 -2.11 -15.18
C PHE A 231 9.47 -2.21 -14.66
N ASP A 232 9.98 -1.08 -14.20
CA ASP A 232 11.19 -0.94 -13.41
C ASP A 232 10.76 -0.32 -12.05
N MET A 233 10.91 -1.08 -10.97
CA MET A 233 10.51 -0.68 -9.62
C MET A 233 11.73 -0.33 -8.79
N GLU A 234 11.70 0.82 -8.17
CA GLU A 234 12.58 1.21 -7.08
C GLU A 234 11.83 1.02 -5.76
N GLY A 235 12.38 0.24 -4.81
CA GLY A 235 11.79 -0.10 -3.53
C GLY A 235 12.58 0.47 -2.36
N GLY A 236 11.94 0.50 -1.19
CA GLY A 236 12.55 0.95 0.07
C GLY A 236 12.30 -0.03 1.22
N ILE A 237 12.76 0.36 2.42
CA ILE A 237 12.60 -0.44 3.66
C ILE A 237 11.14 -0.68 4.04
N SER A 238 10.22 0.11 3.51
CA SER A 238 8.79 -0.03 3.74
C SER A 238 8.14 -1.15 2.93
N LEU A 239 8.88 -1.77 1.99
CA LEU A 239 8.46 -3.00 1.34
C LEU A 239 8.64 -4.20 2.30
N SER A 240 7.62 -5.06 2.40
CA SER A 240 7.64 -6.21 3.33
C SER A 240 8.77 -7.20 3.01
N GLU A 241 9.12 -8.02 3.99
CA GLU A 241 9.99 -9.18 3.78
C GLU A 241 9.44 -10.10 2.68
N ASN A 242 10.32 -10.84 2.03
CA ASN A 242 9.99 -11.70 0.90
C ASN A 242 9.10 -10.97 -0.10
N PRO A 243 9.61 -9.91 -0.78
CA PRO A 243 8.83 -9.13 -1.74
C PRO A 243 8.01 -10.01 -2.67
N ASN A 244 6.73 -9.70 -2.72
CA ASN A 244 5.75 -10.48 -3.48
C ASN A 244 4.90 -9.49 -4.28
N ILE A 245 5.11 -9.47 -5.59
CA ILE A 245 4.42 -8.54 -6.48
C ILE A 245 3.61 -9.33 -7.48
N ARG A 246 2.31 -9.13 -7.47
CA ARG A 246 1.39 -9.59 -8.51
C ARG A 246 1.11 -8.42 -9.44
N PHE A 247 1.21 -8.64 -10.74
CA PHE A 247 1.12 -7.58 -11.73
C PHE A 247 0.53 -8.07 -13.04
N THR A 248 -0.08 -7.14 -13.78
CA THR A 248 -0.53 -7.37 -15.16
C THR A 248 0.53 -6.91 -16.16
N TYR A 249 0.53 -7.53 -17.33
CA TYR A 249 1.41 -7.22 -18.46
C TYR A 249 0.72 -7.51 -19.79
N SER A 250 1.29 -7.04 -20.90
CA SER A 250 0.74 -7.26 -22.25
C SER A 250 0.72 -8.74 -22.61
N ALA A 251 -0.45 -9.27 -22.93
CA ALA A 251 -0.62 -10.65 -23.38
C ALA A 251 -0.10 -10.88 -24.80
N GLY A 252 -0.08 -9.84 -25.65
CA GLY A 252 0.23 -9.95 -27.08
C GLY A 252 1.72 -9.93 -27.43
N LEU A 253 2.62 -9.69 -26.46
CA LEU A 253 4.06 -9.64 -26.74
C LEU A 253 4.69 -11.03 -26.66
N ALA A 254 5.56 -11.32 -27.62
CA ALA A 254 6.33 -12.56 -27.65
C ALA A 254 7.50 -12.57 -26.65
N GLY A 255 8.08 -13.74 -26.43
CA GLY A 255 9.27 -13.92 -25.61
C GLY A 255 8.96 -14.32 -24.15
N PRO A 256 9.99 -14.66 -23.37
CA PRO A 256 9.85 -15.04 -21.97
C PRO A 256 9.51 -13.83 -21.10
N LEU A 257 8.85 -14.08 -19.98
CA LEU A 257 8.77 -13.14 -18.87
C LEU A 257 10.03 -13.30 -18.02
N THR A 258 10.82 -12.22 -17.85
CA THR A 258 12.06 -12.22 -17.08
C THR A 258 11.99 -11.20 -15.95
N VAL A 259 12.57 -11.54 -14.81
CA VAL A 259 12.65 -10.68 -13.65
C VAL A 259 14.09 -10.63 -13.15
N THR A 260 14.60 -9.44 -12.97
CA THR A 260 15.86 -9.15 -12.29
C THR A 260 15.57 -8.36 -11.02
N ALA A 261 16.10 -8.82 -9.90
CA ALA A 261 16.05 -8.10 -8.62
C ALA A 261 17.48 -7.79 -8.16
N GLU A 262 17.67 -6.61 -7.56
CA GLU A 262 18.93 -6.14 -6.99
C GLU A 262 18.70 -5.71 -5.55
N ASP A 263 19.60 -6.09 -4.65
CA ASP A 263 19.57 -5.67 -3.25
C ASP A 263 20.59 -4.56 -2.97
N THR A 264 20.46 -3.93 -1.81
CA THR A 264 21.36 -2.85 -1.35
C THR A 264 22.82 -3.25 -1.15
N ASP A 265 23.17 -4.55 -1.19
CA ASP A 265 24.54 -5.04 -1.24
C ASP A 265 25.05 -5.20 -2.69
N GLY A 266 24.26 -4.81 -3.69
CA GLY A 266 24.58 -4.98 -5.12
C GLY A 266 24.44 -6.42 -5.63
N LYS A 267 23.78 -7.31 -4.86
CA LYS A 267 23.53 -8.68 -5.32
C LYS A 267 22.36 -8.70 -6.31
N VAL A 268 22.61 -9.33 -7.46
CA VAL A 268 21.64 -9.45 -8.54
C VAL A 268 21.09 -10.87 -8.60
N PHE A 269 19.78 -10.99 -8.61
CA PHE A 269 19.03 -12.24 -8.70
C PHE A 269 18.17 -12.24 -9.95
N GLN A 270 18.06 -13.36 -10.66
CA GLN A 270 17.29 -13.45 -11.90
C GLN A 270 16.42 -14.70 -11.94
N THR A 271 15.27 -14.59 -12.59
CA THR A 271 14.40 -15.71 -12.91
C THR A 271 13.65 -15.45 -14.21
N SER A 272 13.21 -16.51 -14.86
CA SER A 272 12.37 -16.40 -16.06
C SER A 272 11.26 -17.45 -16.07
N ALA A 273 10.17 -17.14 -16.74
CA ALA A 273 9.10 -18.09 -17.04
C ALA A 273 8.74 -18.03 -18.53
N LYS A 274 8.50 -19.21 -19.14
CA LYS A 274 7.89 -19.26 -20.46
C LYS A 274 6.48 -18.69 -20.37
N SER A 275 6.04 -17.92 -21.37
CA SER A 275 4.65 -17.51 -21.44
C SER A 275 3.77 -18.77 -21.58
N SER A 276 2.76 -18.89 -20.73
CA SER A 276 1.68 -19.86 -20.93
C SER A 276 0.84 -19.38 -22.13
N GLY A 277 1.18 -19.82 -23.35
CA GLY A 277 0.45 -19.41 -24.54
C GLY A 277 1.28 -19.65 -25.80
N SER A 278 1.45 -20.86 -26.20
CA SER A 278 1.68 -21.33 -27.57
C SER A 278 0.95 -22.66 -27.71
#